data_5180b8e16434544f631fb1148d22d985
#
_entry.id   5180b8e16434544f631fb1148d22d985
#
_cell.length_a   1.000
_cell.length_b   1.000
_cell.length_c   1.000
_cell.angle_alpha   90.00
_cell.angle_beta   90.00
_cell.angle_gamma   90.00
#
_symmetry.space_group_name_H-M   'P 1'
#
loop_
_entity.id
_entity.type
_entity.pdbx_description
1 polymer ?
#
loop_
_entity_poly.entity_id
_entity_poly.type
_entity_poly.pdbx_seq_one_letter_code
_entity_poly.pdbx_strand_id
1 'polypeptide(L)'
;DRSPSRGLGDVYKRQDLTTRVSLVQNLLTTKEIPASVGAKLLDINRTSIYYKTSPVSDEELACKEIIDHLHTDNPTWGARQMSAQLKNRGYHVGRRKARRYMNEMDIYPIYPKMNLSKRMQQAKGCPYLLRNAVIDAPNQAWSIDITYIPIRHGFLYLTAVIDWYSRCIVGWEVDDTLDTRMVINALKKAFAVSKPQILNSDQGCQFTSQKYIEFVKENGIRQSMDGKSRWADNIMIERWFRSFKYEEAYLTLYNNIKDARVAIGRYVHTYNFERCHSALDYKTPAECYYPAMLLPYAA
;
A
#
# COMPACT_ATOMS: atom_id res chain seq x y z
N ASP A 1 -35.48 49.59 -14.27
CA ASP A 1 -34.29 48.78 -13.92
C ASP A 1 -33.87 47.97 -15.14
N ARG A 2 -33.00 48.55 -15.95
CA ARG A 2 -32.47 47.86 -17.15
C ARG A 2 -31.19 47.18 -16.75
N SER A 3 -31.24 45.85 -16.52
CA SER A 3 -30.03 45.02 -16.46
C SER A 3 -29.21 45.23 -17.73
N PRO A 4 -27.88 45.46 -17.66
CA PRO A 4 -27.05 45.63 -18.86
C PRO A 4 -27.15 44.38 -19.69
N SER A 5 -27.42 44.53 -20.99
CA SER A 5 -27.40 43.46 -21.99
C SER A 5 -26.03 42.77 -21.92
N ARG A 6 -26.03 41.52 -21.51
CA ARG A 6 -24.82 40.70 -21.53
C ARG A 6 -24.35 40.58 -22.94
N GLY A 7 -23.20 41.19 -23.30
CA GLY A 7 -22.64 41.11 -24.63
C GLY A 7 -22.31 39.66 -25.01
N LEU A 8 -22.35 39.34 -26.28
CA LEU A 8 -21.97 38.02 -26.82
C LEU A 8 -20.63 37.49 -26.24
N GLY A 9 -19.67 38.36 -26.01
CA GLY A 9 -18.39 38.01 -25.37
C GLY A 9 -18.50 37.38 -24.00
N ASP A 10 -19.51 37.74 -23.18
CA ASP A 10 -19.69 37.18 -21.82
C ASP A 10 -20.24 35.74 -21.87
N VAL A 11 -20.94 35.37 -22.93
CA VAL A 11 -21.41 33.97 -23.12
C VAL A 11 -20.24 33.06 -23.45
N TYR A 12 -19.33 33.50 -24.30
CA TYR A 12 -18.16 32.71 -24.69
C TYR A 12 -17.10 32.61 -23.59
N LYS A 13 -16.95 33.59 -22.71
CA LYS A 13 -16.05 33.54 -21.54
C LYS A 13 -16.45 32.50 -20.51
N ARG A 14 -17.70 32.03 -20.51
CA ARG A 14 -18.21 30.97 -19.61
C ARG A 14 -17.92 29.55 -20.11
N GLN A 15 -17.46 29.42 -21.34
CA GLN A 15 -17.11 28.12 -21.91
C GLN A 15 -15.75 27.65 -21.37
N ASP A 16 -15.48 26.37 -21.50
CA ASP A 16 -14.19 25.78 -21.12
C ASP A 16 -13.03 26.34 -21.96
N LEU A 17 -11.81 26.21 -21.44
CA LEU A 17 -10.61 26.78 -22.06
C LEU A 17 -10.41 26.25 -23.48
N THR A 18 -10.67 24.95 -23.70
CA THR A 18 -10.47 24.28 -24.99
C THR A 18 -11.38 24.88 -26.06
N THR A 19 -12.65 25.08 -25.76
CA THR A 19 -13.64 25.71 -26.66
C THR A 19 -13.24 27.17 -26.96
N ARG A 20 -12.84 27.93 -25.97
CA ARG A 20 -12.38 29.32 -26.17
C ARG A 20 -11.14 29.40 -27.06
N VAL A 21 -10.17 28.49 -26.89
CA VAL A 21 -8.98 28.41 -27.73
C VAL A 21 -9.34 28.07 -29.16
N SER A 22 -10.22 27.07 -29.40
CA SER A 22 -10.68 26.67 -30.71
C SER A 22 -11.39 27.79 -31.46
N LEU A 23 -12.20 28.58 -30.75
CA LEU A 23 -12.87 29.75 -31.34
C LEU A 23 -11.86 30.78 -31.82
N VAL A 24 -10.82 31.12 -31.02
CA VAL A 24 -9.79 32.05 -31.46
C VAL A 24 -8.98 31.50 -32.63
N GLN A 25 -8.64 30.22 -32.62
CA GLN A 25 -7.93 29.56 -33.73
C GLN A 25 -8.73 29.64 -35.03
N ASN A 26 -10.04 29.41 -34.99
CA ASN A 26 -10.92 29.56 -36.16
C ASN A 26 -10.91 30.99 -36.69
N LEU A 27 -11.08 32.00 -35.81
CA LEU A 27 -11.05 33.42 -36.18
C LEU A 27 -9.70 33.87 -36.75
N LEU A 28 -8.61 33.25 -36.32
CA LEU A 28 -7.26 33.47 -36.89
C LEU A 28 -7.14 32.87 -38.29
N THR A 29 -7.75 31.70 -38.54
CA THR A 29 -7.72 31.03 -39.85
C THR A 29 -8.47 31.85 -40.88
N THR A 30 -9.59 32.45 -40.48
CA THR A 30 -10.40 33.36 -41.35
C THR A 30 -9.79 34.74 -41.49
N LYS A 31 -8.69 35.04 -40.78
CA LYS A 31 -8.04 36.37 -40.73
C LYS A 31 -8.92 37.51 -40.27
N GLU A 32 -9.97 37.24 -39.52
CA GLU A 32 -10.92 38.27 -39.03
C GLU A 32 -10.35 39.12 -37.91
N ILE A 33 -9.58 38.50 -36.98
CA ILE A 33 -8.98 39.22 -35.88
C ILE A 33 -7.54 38.73 -35.57
N PRO A 34 -6.66 39.60 -35.05
CA PRO A 34 -5.34 39.18 -34.57
C PRO A 34 -5.44 38.33 -33.30
N ALA A 35 -4.45 37.43 -33.10
CA ALA A 35 -4.41 36.53 -31.94
C ALA A 35 -4.41 37.28 -30.58
N SER A 36 -3.80 38.45 -30.53
CA SER A 36 -3.79 39.29 -29.31
C SER A 36 -5.14 39.85 -28.96
N VAL A 37 -5.95 40.17 -29.95
CA VAL A 37 -7.31 40.66 -29.77
C VAL A 37 -8.23 39.50 -29.36
N GLY A 38 -8.17 38.38 -30.05
CA GLY A 38 -8.94 37.18 -29.71
C GLY A 38 -8.64 36.64 -28.29
N ALA A 39 -7.37 36.60 -27.91
CA ALA A 39 -6.95 36.21 -26.57
C ALA A 39 -7.57 37.15 -25.50
N LYS A 40 -7.52 38.45 -25.73
CA LYS A 40 -8.06 39.46 -24.79
C LYS A 40 -9.61 39.40 -24.73
N LEU A 41 -10.29 39.18 -25.85
CA LEU A 41 -11.76 39.09 -25.89
C LEU A 41 -12.31 37.89 -25.13
N LEU A 42 -11.62 36.73 -25.21
CA LEU A 42 -12.05 35.49 -24.58
C LEU A 42 -11.34 35.20 -23.26
N ASP A 43 -10.54 36.14 -22.76
CA ASP A 43 -9.81 36.01 -21.49
C ASP A 43 -8.99 34.74 -21.42
N ILE A 44 -8.13 34.52 -22.42
CA ILE A 44 -7.20 33.38 -22.48
C ILE A 44 -5.75 33.87 -22.63
N ASN A 45 -4.81 33.05 -22.17
CA ASN A 45 -3.41 33.35 -22.40
C ASN A 45 -3.08 33.17 -23.89
N ARG A 46 -2.38 34.14 -24.51
CA ARG A 46 -1.98 34.09 -25.91
C ARG A 46 -1.16 32.81 -26.24
N THR A 47 -0.34 32.31 -25.31
CA THR A 47 0.44 31.10 -25.51
C THR A 47 -0.42 29.85 -25.66
N SER A 48 -1.62 29.83 -25.04
CA SER A 48 -2.55 28.71 -25.14
C SER A 48 -3.10 28.52 -26.56
N ILE A 49 -3.18 29.59 -27.37
CA ILE A 49 -3.62 29.55 -28.76
C ILE A 49 -2.68 28.74 -29.67
N TYR A 50 -1.38 28.82 -29.36
CA TYR A 50 -0.33 28.16 -30.12
C TYR A 50 0.15 26.86 -29.51
N TYR A 51 -0.40 26.47 -28.37
CA TYR A 51 -0.04 25.23 -27.69
C TYR A 51 -0.45 24.02 -28.54
N LYS A 52 0.54 23.22 -28.91
CA LYS A 52 0.31 21.91 -29.55
C LYS A 52 0.67 20.82 -28.55
N THR A 53 -0.22 19.88 -28.34
CA THR A 53 0.07 18.68 -27.57
C THR A 53 1.18 17.89 -28.23
N SER A 54 2.23 17.57 -27.49
CA SER A 54 3.27 16.66 -27.98
C SER A 54 2.67 15.26 -28.16
N PRO A 55 3.03 14.53 -29.21
CA PRO A 55 2.61 13.14 -29.36
C PRO A 55 3.13 12.30 -28.19
N VAL A 56 2.38 11.29 -27.82
CA VAL A 56 2.78 10.35 -26.77
C VAL A 56 3.99 9.57 -27.27
N SER A 57 5.07 9.49 -26.47
CA SER A 57 6.26 8.72 -26.84
C SER A 57 6.05 7.22 -26.68
N ASP A 58 6.79 6.41 -27.44
CA ASP A 58 6.75 4.95 -27.31
C ASP A 58 7.11 4.48 -25.90
N GLU A 59 8.07 5.16 -25.24
CA GLU A 59 8.39 4.91 -23.82
C GLU A 59 7.19 5.16 -22.89
N GLU A 60 6.41 6.20 -23.14
CA GLU A 60 5.21 6.50 -22.35
C GLU A 60 4.13 5.45 -22.58
N LEU A 61 3.94 4.97 -23.81
CA LEU A 61 3.01 3.90 -24.13
C LEU A 61 3.42 2.59 -23.43
N ALA A 62 4.68 2.21 -23.51
CA ALA A 62 5.20 1.02 -22.80
C ALA A 62 5.03 1.13 -21.28
N CYS A 63 5.28 2.30 -20.69
CA CYS A 63 5.03 2.53 -19.26
C CYS A 63 3.56 2.40 -18.88
N LYS A 64 2.64 2.89 -19.71
CA LYS A 64 1.19 2.79 -19.50
C LYS A 64 0.72 1.34 -19.57
N GLU A 65 1.19 0.58 -20.55
CA GLU A 65 0.89 -0.85 -20.69
C GLU A 65 1.36 -1.65 -19.44
N ILE A 66 2.57 -1.40 -18.96
CA ILE A 66 3.09 -2.02 -17.72
C ILE A 66 2.21 -1.64 -16.52
N ILE A 67 1.78 -0.38 -16.40
CA ILE A 67 0.90 0.06 -15.31
C ILE A 67 -0.44 -0.66 -15.37
N ASP A 68 -1.02 -0.85 -16.55
CA ASP A 68 -2.29 -1.53 -16.76
C ASP A 68 -2.22 -3.00 -16.30
N HIS A 69 -1.20 -3.73 -16.74
CA HIS A 69 -0.95 -5.09 -16.29
C HIS A 69 -0.76 -5.18 -14.76
N LEU A 70 0.09 -4.31 -14.20
CA LEU A 70 0.33 -4.29 -12.77
C LEU A 70 -0.92 -3.95 -11.96
N HIS A 71 -1.79 -3.09 -12.48
CA HIS A 71 -3.05 -2.75 -11.83
C HIS A 71 -4.07 -3.87 -11.91
N THR A 72 -4.10 -4.59 -13.02
CA THR A 72 -4.95 -5.78 -13.18
C THR A 72 -4.59 -6.85 -12.15
N ASP A 73 -3.31 -7.10 -11.95
CA ASP A 73 -2.83 -8.07 -10.97
C ASP A 73 -2.94 -7.56 -9.51
N ASN A 74 -2.75 -6.26 -9.31
CA ASN A 74 -2.70 -5.63 -7.98
C ASN A 74 -3.51 -4.32 -7.96
N PRO A 75 -4.85 -4.38 -7.93
CA PRO A 75 -5.73 -3.21 -8.10
C PRO A 75 -5.64 -2.16 -6.98
N THR A 76 -4.98 -2.50 -5.86
CA THR A 76 -4.76 -1.58 -4.73
C THR A 76 -3.48 -0.75 -4.85
N TRP A 77 -2.62 -1.06 -5.84
CA TRP A 77 -1.34 -0.37 -5.99
C TRP A 77 -1.53 1.04 -6.57
N GLY A 78 -1.07 2.04 -5.82
CA GLY A 78 -1.10 3.43 -6.24
C GLY A 78 0.19 3.90 -6.92
N ALA A 79 0.24 5.16 -7.31
CA ALA A 79 1.32 5.78 -8.07
C ALA A 79 2.73 5.63 -7.46
N ARG A 80 2.86 5.41 -6.14
CA ARG A 80 4.16 5.13 -5.51
C ARG A 80 4.68 3.74 -5.89
N GLN A 81 3.83 2.72 -5.81
CA GLN A 81 4.19 1.35 -6.19
C GLN A 81 4.43 1.25 -7.69
N MET A 82 3.56 1.85 -8.51
CA MET A 82 3.73 1.89 -9.96
C MET A 82 5.06 2.55 -10.36
N SER A 83 5.43 3.67 -9.73
CA SER A 83 6.73 4.32 -9.96
C SER A 83 7.91 3.43 -9.58
N ALA A 84 7.84 2.72 -8.45
CA ALA A 84 8.89 1.81 -8.01
C ALA A 84 9.02 0.61 -8.98
N GLN A 85 7.92 0.01 -9.37
CA GLN A 85 7.88 -1.11 -10.30
C GLN A 85 8.40 -0.75 -11.71
N LEU A 86 8.10 0.46 -12.19
CA LEU A 86 8.65 0.96 -13.45
C LEU A 86 10.17 1.17 -13.36
N LYS A 87 10.66 1.70 -12.23
CA LYS A 87 12.11 1.87 -12.01
C LYS A 87 12.85 0.52 -12.00
N ASN A 88 12.29 -0.49 -11.33
CA ASN A 88 12.85 -1.86 -11.31
C ASN A 88 12.93 -2.49 -12.71
N ARG A 89 12.12 -2.01 -13.67
CA ARG A 89 12.13 -2.41 -15.08
C ARG A 89 12.96 -1.50 -15.98
N GLY A 90 13.75 -0.57 -15.41
CA GLY A 90 14.63 0.34 -16.12
C GLY A 90 14.01 1.64 -16.61
N TYR A 91 12.75 1.93 -16.30
CA TYR A 91 12.08 3.18 -16.69
C TYR A 91 12.24 4.26 -15.63
N HIS A 92 12.76 5.42 -15.99
CA HIS A 92 12.94 6.56 -15.08
C HIS A 92 11.66 7.38 -14.88
N VAL A 93 10.63 6.76 -14.29
CA VAL A 93 9.31 7.37 -14.05
C VAL A 93 9.11 7.67 -12.57
N GLY A 94 9.10 8.97 -12.23
CA GLY A 94 8.81 9.42 -10.87
C GLY A 94 7.32 9.35 -10.52
N ARG A 95 6.99 9.42 -9.21
CA ARG A 95 5.62 9.32 -8.68
C ARG A 95 4.61 10.26 -9.35
N ARG A 96 5.00 11.51 -9.66
CA ARG A 96 4.10 12.47 -10.32
C ARG A 96 3.76 12.03 -11.74
N LYS A 97 4.75 11.54 -12.50
CA LYS A 97 4.58 11.05 -13.88
C LYS A 97 3.75 9.76 -13.88
N ALA A 98 4.03 8.82 -12.96
CA ALA A 98 3.21 7.60 -12.80
C ALA A 98 1.74 7.93 -12.46
N ARG A 99 1.49 8.89 -11.55
CA ARG A 99 0.11 9.35 -11.24
C ARG A 99 -0.58 9.94 -12.47
N ARG A 100 0.13 10.74 -13.28
CA ARG A 100 -0.42 11.28 -14.52
C ARG A 100 -0.83 10.16 -15.46
N TYR A 101 0.01 9.17 -15.69
CA TYR A 101 -0.28 8.01 -16.53
C TYR A 101 -1.51 7.23 -16.03
N MET A 102 -1.58 6.95 -14.73
CA MET A 102 -2.75 6.30 -14.13
C MET A 102 -4.04 7.11 -14.36
N ASN A 103 -4.01 8.43 -14.12
CA ASN A 103 -5.17 9.30 -14.32
C ASN A 103 -5.60 9.38 -15.79
N GLU A 104 -4.66 9.40 -16.74
CA GLU A 104 -4.94 9.43 -18.18
C GLU A 104 -5.58 8.12 -18.69
N MET A 105 -5.38 7.01 -17.96
CA MET A 105 -5.99 5.70 -18.20
C MET A 105 -7.23 5.41 -17.34
N ASP A 106 -7.69 6.39 -16.54
CA ASP A 106 -8.76 6.21 -15.53
C ASP A 106 -8.48 5.08 -14.52
N ILE A 107 -7.21 4.81 -14.24
CA ILE A 107 -6.77 3.81 -13.28
C ILE A 107 -6.64 4.43 -11.90
N TYR A 108 -7.44 3.94 -10.94
CA TYR A 108 -7.43 4.37 -9.55
C TYR A 108 -7.26 3.17 -8.63
N PRO A 109 -6.39 3.26 -7.60
CA PRO A 109 -6.26 2.18 -6.62
C PRO A 109 -7.56 1.96 -5.86
N ILE A 110 -7.97 0.71 -5.75
CA ILE A 110 -9.23 0.31 -5.10
C ILE A 110 -9.00 0.17 -3.60
N TYR A 111 -9.70 0.98 -2.78
CA TYR A 111 -9.67 0.91 -1.32
C TYR A 111 -11.09 0.81 -0.74
N PRO A 112 -11.42 -0.26 0.00
CA PRO A 112 -12.69 -0.34 0.73
C PRO A 112 -12.79 0.78 1.78
N LYS A 113 -13.99 1.28 2.03
CA LYS A 113 -14.23 2.32 3.07
C LYS A 113 -14.06 1.75 4.48
N MET A 114 -13.37 2.48 5.36
CA MET A 114 -13.10 2.08 6.74
C MET A 114 -14.33 2.11 7.65
N ASN A 115 -14.39 1.14 8.57
CA ASN A 115 -15.33 1.14 9.70
C ASN A 115 -14.59 1.57 10.99
N LEU A 116 -15.09 2.61 11.68
CA LEU A 116 -14.36 3.36 12.72
C LEU A 116 -14.69 2.93 14.17
N SER A 117 -15.43 1.86 14.39
CA SER A 117 -15.91 1.47 15.73
C SER A 117 -15.12 0.32 16.35
N LYS A 118 -14.12 0.59 17.20
CA LYS A 118 -13.56 -0.43 18.14
C LYS A 118 -12.93 0.18 19.39
N ARG A 119 -13.28 -0.41 20.56
CA ARG A 119 -12.66 -0.18 21.86
C ARG A 119 -12.04 -1.49 22.38
N MET A 120 -10.93 -1.41 23.13
CA MET A 120 -10.26 -2.56 23.74
C MET A 120 -10.14 -2.41 25.27
N GLN A 121 -10.25 -3.55 26.00
CA GLN A 121 -10.05 -3.68 27.44
C GLN A 121 -8.72 -4.39 27.75
N GLN A 122 -8.22 -4.23 28.99
CA GLN A 122 -6.82 -4.45 29.41
C GLN A 122 -6.58 -5.71 30.24
N ALA A 123 -5.37 -6.26 30.13
CA ALA A 123 -4.83 -7.30 31.01
C ALA A 123 -3.42 -6.93 31.56
N LYS A 124 -3.02 -7.53 32.69
CA LYS A 124 -1.66 -7.38 33.29
C LYS A 124 -0.71 -8.38 32.64
N GLY A 125 0.43 -7.91 32.12
CA GLY A 125 1.39 -8.74 31.38
C GLY A 125 2.85 -8.38 31.59
N CYS A 126 3.71 -8.93 30.75
CA CYS A 126 5.15 -8.69 30.73
C CYS A 126 5.52 -7.22 30.45
N PRO A 127 6.74 -6.76 30.84
CA PRO A 127 7.18 -5.40 30.56
C PRO A 127 7.36 -5.18 29.06
N TYR A 128 7.13 -3.94 28.60
CA TYR A 128 7.45 -3.52 27.25
C TYR A 128 8.96 -3.27 27.10
N LEU A 129 9.63 -4.08 26.28
CA LEU A 129 11.10 -4.08 26.17
C LEU A 129 11.61 -3.22 24.99
N LEU A 130 10.73 -2.73 24.12
CA LEU A 130 11.12 -2.05 22.87
C LEU A 130 11.12 -0.52 22.96
N ARG A 131 10.94 0.05 24.16
CA ARG A 131 11.00 1.49 24.35
C ARG A 131 12.42 1.99 24.08
N ASN A 132 12.56 2.87 23.07
CA ASN A 132 13.85 3.43 22.65
C ASN A 132 14.86 2.39 22.16
N ALA A 133 14.41 1.16 21.84
CA ALA A 133 15.29 0.16 21.23
C ALA A 133 15.67 0.59 19.81
N VAL A 134 16.95 0.56 19.51
CA VAL A 134 17.46 0.73 18.15
C VAL A 134 17.43 -0.66 17.51
N ILE A 135 16.68 -0.78 16.41
CA ILE A 135 16.56 -2.01 15.62
C ILE A 135 17.29 -1.77 14.30
N ASP A 136 18.49 -2.28 14.17
CA ASP A 136 19.41 -2.06 13.06
C ASP A 136 19.74 -3.32 12.23
N ALA A 137 19.21 -4.47 12.67
CA ALA A 137 19.40 -5.74 11.97
C ALA A 137 18.14 -6.64 12.03
N PRO A 138 17.96 -7.57 11.07
CA PRO A 138 16.91 -8.57 11.13
C PRO A 138 17.00 -9.43 12.40
N ASN A 139 15.87 -9.94 12.87
CA ASN A 139 15.74 -10.86 14.01
C ASN A 139 16.07 -10.26 15.38
N GLN A 140 16.25 -8.95 15.52
CA GLN A 140 16.35 -8.32 16.82
C GLN A 140 14.99 -8.21 17.52
N ALA A 141 13.95 -7.82 16.80
CA ALA A 141 12.60 -7.73 17.32
C ALA A 141 11.58 -8.18 16.28
N TRP A 142 10.66 -9.03 16.70
CA TRP A 142 9.48 -9.40 15.94
C TRP A 142 8.21 -8.98 16.67
N SER A 143 7.14 -8.69 15.92
CA SER A 143 5.78 -8.57 16.47
C SER A 143 4.91 -9.71 15.99
N ILE A 144 4.04 -10.17 16.88
CA ILE A 144 3.01 -11.16 16.59
C ILE A 144 1.65 -10.61 17.00
N ASP A 145 0.64 -10.83 16.17
CA ASP A 145 -0.73 -10.42 16.46
C ASP A 145 -1.74 -11.26 15.66
N ILE A 146 -3.02 -11.15 16.00
CA ILE A 146 -4.12 -11.90 15.40
C ILE A 146 -5.15 -10.95 14.82
N THR A 147 -5.64 -11.27 13.62
CA THR A 147 -6.74 -10.52 13.00
C THR A 147 -7.85 -11.43 12.51
N TYR A 148 -9.04 -10.85 12.33
CA TYR A 148 -10.21 -11.52 11.75
C TYR A 148 -10.21 -11.37 10.23
N ILE A 149 -10.59 -12.44 9.54
CA ILE A 149 -10.78 -12.49 8.10
C ILE A 149 -12.23 -12.91 7.82
N PRO A 150 -13.01 -12.10 7.09
CA PRO A 150 -14.36 -12.51 6.69
C PRO A 150 -14.27 -13.62 5.64
N ILE A 151 -15.16 -14.62 5.78
CA ILE A 151 -15.42 -15.65 4.77
C ILE A 151 -16.91 -15.65 4.44
N ARG A 152 -17.30 -16.41 3.43
CA ARG A 152 -18.71 -16.47 2.99
C ARG A 152 -19.70 -16.77 4.10
N HIS A 153 -19.31 -17.62 5.06
CA HIS A 153 -20.14 -18.00 6.20
C HIS A 153 -19.34 -17.92 7.51
N GLY A 154 -19.09 -16.70 8.02
CA GLY A 154 -18.42 -16.48 9.29
C GLY A 154 -17.07 -15.78 9.18
N PHE A 155 -16.11 -16.18 10.02
CA PHE A 155 -14.79 -15.57 10.10
C PHE A 155 -13.72 -16.63 10.31
N LEU A 156 -12.53 -16.35 9.81
CA LEU A 156 -11.30 -17.04 10.16
C LEU A 156 -10.39 -16.10 10.96
N TYR A 157 -9.41 -16.68 11.61
CA TYR A 157 -8.38 -15.96 12.34
C TYR A 157 -7.06 -16.11 11.62
N LEU A 158 -6.34 -15.01 11.43
CA LEU A 158 -5.00 -15.00 10.89
C LEU A 158 -4.04 -14.52 11.99
N THR A 159 -3.10 -15.37 12.39
CA THR A 159 -1.91 -14.97 13.14
C THR A 159 -0.80 -14.65 12.14
N ALA A 160 -0.12 -13.53 12.34
CA ALA A 160 1.06 -13.19 11.56
C ALA A 160 2.21 -12.75 12.46
N VAL A 161 3.44 -12.97 12.00
CA VAL A 161 4.68 -12.58 12.66
C VAL A 161 5.49 -11.72 11.71
N ILE A 162 5.84 -10.51 12.11
CA ILE A 162 6.59 -9.54 11.31
C ILE A 162 7.92 -9.20 11.95
N ASP A 163 8.99 -9.15 11.18
CA ASP A 163 10.28 -8.61 11.60
C ASP A 163 10.26 -7.07 11.54
N TRP A 164 10.74 -6.42 12.59
CA TRP A 164 10.68 -4.97 12.71
C TRP A 164 11.66 -4.25 11.78
N TYR A 165 12.82 -4.82 11.55
CA TYR A 165 13.84 -4.21 10.69
C TYR A 165 13.42 -4.26 9.23
N SER A 166 13.17 -5.46 8.72
CA SER A 166 12.91 -5.71 7.31
C SER A 166 11.45 -5.57 6.90
N ARG A 167 10.50 -5.54 7.85
CA ARG A 167 9.06 -5.64 7.60
C ARG A 167 8.63 -6.97 6.97
N CYS A 168 9.52 -7.97 6.92
CA CYS A 168 9.24 -9.29 6.37
C CYS A 168 8.25 -10.04 7.24
N ILE A 169 7.24 -10.66 6.64
CA ILE A 169 6.38 -11.64 7.32
C ILE A 169 7.12 -12.96 7.38
N VAL A 170 7.63 -13.27 8.57
CA VAL A 170 8.46 -14.44 8.83
C VAL A 170 7.67 -15.70 9.17
N GLY A 171 6.40 -15.53 9.57
CA GLY A 171 5.49 -16.66 9.85
C GLY A 171 4.05 -16.23 9.87
N TRP A 172 3.17 -17.15 9.54
CA TRP A 172 1.71 -16.94 9.60
C TRP A 172 0.95 -18.27 9.69
N GLU A 173 -0.26 -18.21 10.24
CA GLU A 173 -1.19 -19.33 10.31
C GLU A 173 -2.64 -18.84 10.25
N VAL A 174 -3.51 -19.63 9.61
CA VAL A 174 -4.96 -19.40 9.53
C VAL A 174 -5.69 -20.56 10.18
N ASP A 175 -6.65 -20.24 11.03
CA ASP A 175 -7.51 -21.22 11.70
C ASP A 175 -8.95 -20.68 11.79
N ASP A 176 -9.92 -21.56 11.97
CA ASP A 176 -11.32 -21.24 12.27
C ASP A 176 -11.57 -21.04 13.76
N THR A 177 -10.58 -21.39 14.60
CA THR A 177 -10.62 -21.24 16.05
C THR A 177 -9.56 -20.28 16.56
N LEU A 178 -9.93 -19.45 17.54
CA LEU A 178 -9.02 -18.50 18.21
C LEU A 178 -8.29 -19.20 19.37
N ASP A 179 -7.46 -20.20 19.06
CA ASP A 179 -6.71 -21.00 20.03
C ASP A 179 -5.23 -20.59 20.07
N THR A 180 -4.59 -20.73 21.23
CA THR A 180 -3.13 -20.57 21.44
C THR A 180 -2.31 -21.45 20.51
N ARG A 181 -2.83 -22.62 20.10
CA ARG A 181 -2.19 -23.56 19.19
C ARG A 181 -1.92 -22.92 17.82
N MET A 182 -2.85 -22.10 17.30
CA MET A 182 -2.67 -21.38 16.04
C MET A 182 -1.46 -20.42 16.13
N VAL A 183 -1.34 -19.69 17.23
CA VAL A 183 -0.22 -18.78 17.51
C VAL A 183 1.12 -19.54 17.57
N ILE A 184 1.15 -20.64 18.28
CA ILE A 184 2.35 -21.51 18.38
C ILE A 184 2.72 -22.09 17.01
N ASN A 185 1.75 -22.48 16.18
CA ASN A 185 2.01 -22.99 14.84
C ASN A 185 2.61 -21.92 13.92
N ALA A 186 2.12 -20.68 13.98
CA ALA A 186 2.73 -19.56 13.26
C ALA A 186 4.19 -19.35 13.67
N LEU A 187 4.47 -19.38 14.99
CA LEU A 187 5.84 -19.27 15.51
C LEU A 187 6.74 -20.45 15.11
N LYS A 188 6.24 -21.69 15.14
CA LYS A 188 7.00 -22.87 14.69
C LYS A 188 7.45 -22.72 13.23
N LYS A 189 6.58 -22.22 12.36
CA LYS A 189 6.93 -21.93 10.96
C LYS A 189 8.00 -20.85 10.86
N ALA A 190 7.88 -19.76 11.61
CA ALA A 190 8.86 -18.70 11.67
C ALA A 190 10.22 -19.19 12.21
N PHE A 191 10.20 -19.96 13.29
CA PHE A 191 11.41 -20.48 13.95
C PHE A 191 12.16 -21.56 13.13
N ALA A 192 11.52 -22.14 12.13
CA ALA A 192 12.19 -23.03 11.17
C ALA A 192 13.23 -22.26 10.31
N VAL A 193 13.06 -20.96 10.17
CA VAL A 193 13.96 -20.09 9.38
C VAL A 193 14.93 -19.36 10.29
N SER A 194 14.42 -18.65 11.31
CA SER A 194 15.22 -17.87 12.26
C SER A 194 14.44 -17.62 13.56
N LYS A 195 15.10 -17.09 14.59
CA LYS A 195 14.48 -16.73 15.86
C LYS A 195 14.79 -15.28 16.23
N PRO A 196 13.84 -14.53 16.81
CA PRO A 196 14.09 -13.17 17.28
C PRO A 196 14.76 -13.17 18.66
N GLN A 197 15.41 -12.05 18.99
CA GLN A 197 15.84 -11.79 20.37
C GLN A 197 14.67 -11.38 21.27
N ILE A 198 13.73 -10.59 20.72
CA ILE A 198 12.54 -10.08 21.39
C ILE A 198 11.32 -10.40 20.54
N LEU A 199 10.28 -10.96 21.16
CA LEU A 199 8.96 -11.16 20.55
C LEU A 199 7.94 -10.29 21.26
N ASN A 200 7.38 -9.32 20.55
CA ASN A 200 6.37 -8.39 21.06
C ASN A 200 4.97 -8.85 20.69
N SER A 201 4.04 -8.75 21.62
CA SER A 201 2.61 -9.04 21.40
C SER A 201 1.74 -8.06 22.16
N ASP A 202 0.45 -8.04 21.86
CA ASP A 202 -0.55 -7.43 22.73
C ASP A 202 -0.79 -8.29 23.99
N GLN A 203 -1.73 -7.83 24.84
CA GLN A 203 -2.13 -8.53 26.06
C GLN A 203 -3.29 -9.52 25.86
N GLY A 204 -3.48 -10.04 24.66
CA GLY A 204 -4.49 -11.04 24.35
C GLY A 204 -4.35 -12.32 25.17
N CYS A 205 -5.47 -13.01 25.41
CA CYS A 205 -5.46 -14.24 26.23
C CYS A 205 -4.60 -15.36 25.63
N GLN A 206 -4.40 -15.38 24.31
CA GLN A 206 -3.52 -16.32 23.62
C GLN A 206 -2.06 -16.10 24.01
N PHE A 207 -1.61 -14.82 24.08
CA PHE A 207 -0.25 -14.43 24.39
C PHE A 207 0.08 -14.41 25.89
N THR A 208 -0.95 -14.44 26.74
CA THR A 208 -0.81 -14.56 28.19
C THR A 208 -1.03 -15.99 28.68
N SER A 209 -1.33 -16.94 27.80
CA SER A 209 -1.51 -18.35 28.14
C SER A 209 -0.20 -19.00 28.59
N GLN A 210 -0.28 -19.90 29.57
CA GLN A 210 0.91 -20.60 30.08
C GLN A 210 1.66 -21.36 28.97
N LYS A 211 0.95 -22.01 28.07
CA LYS A 211 1.52 -22.75 26.93
C LYS A 211 2.34 -21.86 26.00
N TYR A 212 1.87 -20.64 25.72
CA TYR A 212 2.59 -19.68 24.89
C TYR A 212 3.85 -19.18 25.59
N ILE A 213 3.72 -18.79 26.87
CA ILE A 213 4.85 -18.28 27.66
C ILE A 213 5.97 -19.33 27.77
N GLU A 214 5.63 -20.57 28.07
CA GLU A 214 6.57 -21.69 28.13
C GLU A 214 7.24 -21.90 26.77
N PHE A 215 6.47 -21.95 25.69
CA PHE A 215 7.01 -22.12 24.34
C PHE A 215 8.01 -21.02 23.94
N VAL A 216 7.70 -19.76 24.22
CA VAL A 216 8.61 -18.63 23.94
C VAL A 216 9.88 -18.71 24.79
N LYS A 217 9.74 -19.05 26.09
CA LYS A 217 10.85 -19.21 27.02
C LYS A 217 11.77 -20.39 26.66
N GLU A 218 11.23 -21.54 26.32
CA GLU A 218 11.99 -22.73 25.89
C GLU A 218 12.81 -22.45 24.62
N ASN A 219 12.36 -21.55 23.78
CA ASN A 219 13.09 -21.11 22.58
C ASN A 219 14.14 -20.01 22.87
N GLY A 220 14.32 -19.59 24.12
CA GLY A 220 15.31 -18.59 24.52
C GLY A 220 14.95 -17.15 24.12
N ILE A 221 13.68 -16.87 23.83
CA ILE A 221 13.21 -15.58 23.32
C ILE A 221 12.68 -14.73 24.48
N ARG A 222 13.03 -13.45 24.51
CA ARG A 222 12.51 -12.49 25.48
C ARG A 222 11.11 -12.02 25.04
N GLN A 223 10.11 -12.29 25.87
CA GLN A 223 8.76 -11.80 25.62
C GLN A 223 8.65 -10.32 25.99
N SER A 224 8.03 -9.53 25.13
CA SER A 224 7.63 -8.15 25.36
C SER A 224 6.12 -8.03 25.15
N MET A 225 5.46 -7.20 25.95
CA MET A 225 4.03 -6.92 25.79
C MET A 225 3.78 -5.42 25.75
N ASP A 226 2.82 -5.03 24.91
CA ASP A 226 2.42 -3.63 24.77
C ASP A 226 1.97 -3.04 26.11
N GLY A 227 2.37 -1.81 26.37
CA GLY A 227 1.94 -1.09 27.57
C GLY A 227 0.49 -0.64 27.48
N LYS A 228 -0.10 -0.38 28.65
CA LYS A 228 -1.48 0.12 28.76
C LYS A 228 -1.69 1.39 27.94
N SER A 229 -2.64 1.39 26.97
CA SER A 229 -3.03 2.55 26.16
C SER A 229 -1.95 3.11 25.21
N ARG A 230 -1.02 2.29 24.73
CA ARG A 230 0.01 2.70 23.77
C ARG A 230 -0.18 2.01 22.42
N TRP A 231 -0.96 2.65 21.57
CA TRP A 231 -1.21 2.23 20.20
C TRP A 231 0.07 2.13 19.32
N ALA A 232 1.16 2.79 19.72
CA ALA A 232 2.42 2.79 18.98
C ALA A 232 3.26 1.52 19.18
N ASP A 233 2.99 0.74 20.22
CA ASP A 233 3.85 -0.38 20.64
C ASP A 233 3.76 -1.59 19.70
N ASN A 234 2.68 -1.73 18.90
CA ASN A 234 2.50 -2.82 17.91
C ASN A 234 2.18 -2.34 16.49
N ILE A 235 2.52 -1.08 16.20
CA ILE A 235 2.16 -0.38 14.95
C ILE A 235 2.63 -1.10 13.68
N MET A 236 3.71 -1.90 13.75
CA MET A 236 4.28 -2.57 12.59
C MET A 236 3.33 -3.61 12.03
N ILE A 237 2.85 -4.50 12.89
CA ILE A 237 1.95 -5.58 12.48
C ILE A 237 0.52 -5.07 12.23
N GLU A 238 0.06 -4.08 13.01
CA GLU A 238 -1.23 -3.42 12.76
C GLU A 238 -1.27 -2.78 11.37
N ARG A 239 -0.18 -2.12 10.97
CA ARG A 239 -0.05 -1.53 9.64
C ARG A 239 -0.02 -2.59 8.55
N TRP A 240 0.63 -3.73 8.79
CA TRP A 240 0.60 -4.85 7.86
C TRP A 240 -0.80 -5.44 7.73
N PHE A 241 -1.51 -5.70 8.85
CA PHE A 241 -2.90 -6.16 8.80
C PHE A 241 -3.82 -5.19 8.07
N ARG A 242 -3.59 -3.89 8.21
CA ARG A 242 -4.33 -2.91 7.42
C ARG A 242 -4.07 -3.11 5.92
N SER A 243 -2.81 -3.22 5.50
CA SER A 243 -2.47 -3.46 4.10
C SER A 243 -3.09 -4.76 3.60
N PHE A 244 -2.93 -5.86 4.33
CA PHE A 244 -3.52 -7.15 4.01
C PHE A 244 -5.05 -7.07 3.84
N LYS A 245 -5.75 -6.41 4.78
CA LYS A 245 -7.21 -6.28 4.70
C LYS A 245 -7.66 -5.52 3.47
N TYR A 246 -6.97 -4.43 3.13
CA TYR A 246 -7.34 -3.57 2.02
C TYR A 246 -6.88 -4.09 0.66
N GLU A 247 -5.78 -4.82 0.62
CA GLU A 247 -5.16 -5.30 -0.61
C GLU A 247 -5.61 -6.73 -0.98
N GLU A 248 -6.12 -7.51 -0.01
CA GLU A 248 -6.50 -8.90 -0.21
C GLU A 248 -7.86 -9.23 0.44
N ALA A 249 -7.98 -9.19 1.79
CA ALA A 249 -9.09 -9.80 2.51
C ALA A 249 -10.48 -9.18 2.23
N TYR A 250 -10.55 -7.89 1.89
CA TYR A 250 -11.80 -7.21 1.55
C TYR A 250 -12.12 -7.25 0.06
N LEU A 251 -11.18 -7.66 -0.76
CA LEU A 251 -11.36 -7.78 -2.20
C LEU A 251 -11.66 -9.22 -2.63
N THR A 252 -11.36 -10.20 -1.77
CA THR A 252 -11.48 -11.61 -2.06
C THR A 252 -12.56 -12.27 -1.20
N LEU A 253 -13.48 -12.99 -1.82
CA LEU A 253 -14.47 -13.80 -1.11
C LEU A 253 -13.95 -15.24 -0.94
N TYR A 254 -13.45 -15.56 0.23
CA TYR A 254 -13.02 -16.92 0.54
C TYR A 254 -14.23 -17.81 0.82
N ASN A 255 -14.30 -18.98 0.17
CA ASN A 255 -15.38 -19.96 0.42
C ASN A 255 -15.11 -20.82 1.67
N ASN A 256 -13.83 -21.09 1.95
CA ASN A 256 -13.40 -21.95 3.04
C ASN A 256 -11.95 -21.62 3.48
N ILE A 257 -11.49 -22.29 4.55
CA ILE A 257 -10.13 -22.09 5.10
C ILE A 257 -9.01 -22.47 4.11
N LYS A 258 -9.24 -23.45 3.20
CA LYS A 258 -8.22 -23.85 2.21
C LYS A 258 -8.02 -22.77 1.18
N ASP A 259 -9.11 -22.18 0.67
CA ASP A 259 -9.08 -21.06 -0.27
C ASP A 259 -8.37 -19.87 0.37
N ALA A 260 -8.74 -19.52 1.60
CA ALA A 260 -8.11 -18.45 2.35
C ALA A 260 -6.61 -18.69 2.54
N ARG A 261 -6.20 -19.91 2.89
CA ARG A 261 -4.78 -20.25 3.08
C ARG A 261 -3.96 -20.10 1.81
N VAL A 262 -4.49 -20.48 0.66
CA VAL A 262 -3.83 -20.33 -0.64
C VAL A 262 -3.69 -18.86 -1.02
N ALA A 263 -4.77 -18.09 -0.90
CA ALA A 263 -4.79 -16.67 -1.24
C ALA A 263 -3.88 -15.85 -0.32
N ILE A 264 -3.93 -16.07 0.99
CA ILE A 264 -3.05 -15.42 1.97
C ILE A 264 -1.59 -15.79 1.72
N GLY A 265 -1.30 -17.05 1.40
CA GLY A 265 0.06 -17.47 1.04
C GLY A 265 0.60 -16.71 -0.16
N ARG A 266 -0.21 -16.52 -1.20
CA ARG A 266 0.13 -15.71 -2.38
C ARG A 266 0.34 -14.25 -1.99
N TYR A 267 -0.57 -13.66 -1.21
CA TYR A 267 -0.42 -12.28 -0.76
C TYR A 267 0.86 -12.07 0.07
N VAL A 268 1.17 -12.98 1.01
CA VAL A 268 2.41 -12.90 1.81
C VAL A 268 3.65 -13.01 0.92
N HIS A 269 3.61 -13.86 -0.11
CA HIS A 269 4.69 -13.95 -1.08
C HIS A 269 4.87 -12.63 -1.83
N THR A 270 3.81 -12.10 -2.44
CA THR A 270 3.85 -10.79 -3.14
C THR A 270 4.30 -9.67 -2.21
N TYR A 271 3.80 -9.64 -0.96
CA TYR A 271 4.21 -8.64 0.02
C TYR A 271 5.71 -8.72 0.34
N ASN A 272 6.25 -9.92 0.56
CA ASN A 272 7.64 -10.10 0.95
C ASN A 272 8.62 -9.92 -0.22
N PHE A 273 8.29 -10.40 -1.42
CA PHE A 273 9.24 -10.54 -2.52
C PHE A 273 9.04 -9.58 -3.69
N GLU A 274 7.84 -8.99 -3.83
CA GLU A 274 7.50 -8.16 -4.99
C GLU A 274 7.12 -6.72 -4.62
N ARG A 275 6.50 -6.56 -3.46
CA ARG A 275 5.96 -5.27 -3.02
C ARG A 275 7.06 -4.36 -2.48
N CYS A 276 7.35 -3.26 -3.18
CA CYS A 276 8.30 -2.25 -2.75
C CYS A 276 7.75 -1.38 -1.60
N HIS A 277 8.58 -1.10 -0.61
CA HIS A 277 8.23 -0.30 0.57
C HIS A 277 9.00 1.02 0.63
N SER A 278 8.29 2.14 0.70
CA SER A 278 8.92 3.46 0.80
C SER A 278 9.74 3.65 2.07
N ALA A 279 9.42 2.94 3.15
CA ALA A 279 10.17 2.95 4.41
C ALA A 279 11.42 2.05 4.38
N LEU A 280 11.63 1.31 3.29
CA LEU A 280 12.80 0.48 3.01
C LEU A 280 13.54 0.96 1.76
N ASP A 281 13.48 2.25 1.46
CA ASP A 281 14.05 2.84 0.25
C ASP A 281 13.61 2.14 -1.04
N TYR A 282 12.32 1.76 -1.07
CA TYR A 282 11.67 1.01 -2.15
C TYR A 282 12.23 -0.40 -2.41
N LYS A 283 12.97 -0.97 -1.45
CA LYS A 283 13.29 -2.39 -1.44
C LYS A 283 12.09 -3.21 -1.00
N THR A 284 12.12 -4.50 -1.34
CA THR A 284 11.17 -5.47 -0.79
C THR A 284 11.57 -5.90 0.63
N PRO A 285 10.65 -6.39 1.46
CA PRO A 285 10.99 -6.97 2.76
C PRO A 285 12.03 -8.08 2.70
N ALA A 286 11.95 -8.94 1.69
CA ALA A 286 12.90 -10.05 1.50
C ALA A 286 14.32 -9.55 1.18
N GLU A 287 14.48 -8.48 0.41
CA GLU A 287 15.78 -7.85 0.15
C GLU A 287 16.45 -7.34 1.43
N CYS A 288 15.66 -6.88 2.39
CA CYS A 288 16.17 -6.42 3.69
C CYS A 288 16.40 -7.57 4.67
N TYR A 289 15.60 -8.64 4.58
CA TYR A 289 15.68 -9.78 5.50
C TYR A 289 16.76 -10.78 5.11
N TYR A 290 16.95 -11.02 3.80
CA TYR A 290 17.90 -11.97 3.21
C TYR A 290 18.94 -11.29 2.32
N PRO A 291 19.73 -10.33 2.80
CA PRO A 291 20.62 -9.57 1.94
C PRO A 291 21.66 -10.43 1.20
N ALA A 292 22.05 -11.56 1.79
CA ALA A 292 23.01 -12.51 1.17
C ALA A 292 22.43 -13.36 0.03
N MET A 293 21.09 -13.53 -0.05
CA MET A 293 20.44 -14.31 -1.13
C MET A 293 20.28 -13.51 -2.43
N LEU A 294 20.44 -12.19 -2.35
CA LEU A 294 20.15 -11.26 -3.45
C LEU A 294 21.41 -10.65 -4.06
N LEU A 295 22.59 -11.08 -3.63
CA LEU A 295 23.81 -10.80 -4.37
C LEU A 295 23.66 -11.47 -5.76
N PRO A 296 23.73 -10.70 -6.88
CA PRO A 296 23.76 -11.30 -8.19
C PRO A 296 24.91 -12.31 -8.19
N TYR A 297 24.66 -13.51 -8.71
CA TYR A 297 25.73 -14.43 -9.02
C TYR A 297 26.74 -13.63 -9.81
N ALA A 298 27.89 -13.35 -9.21
CA ALA A 298 29.01 -12.76 -9.91
C ALA A 298 29.36 -13.75 -11.02
N ALA A 299 29.06 -13.32 -12.26
CA ALA A 299 29.39 -14.05 -13.46
C ALA A 299 30.92 -14.10 -13.66
#